data_33d62cb238e798713ea86d4743d76fcf
#
_entry.id   33d62cb238e798713ea86d4743d76fcf
#
_cell.length_a   1.000
_cell.length_b   1.000
_cell.length_c   1.000
_cell.angle_alpha   90.00
_cell.angle_beta   90.00
_cell.angle_gamma   90.00
#
_symmetry.space_group_name_H-M   'P 1'
#
loop_
_entity.id
_entity.type
_entity.pdbx_description
1 polymer ?
#
loop_
_entity_poly.entity_id
_entity_poly.type
_entity_poly.pdbx_seq_one_letter_code
_entity_poly.pdbx_strand_id
1 'polypeptide(L)' 'MSNNTGVVKWFDNERGYGFISTNEGQDVFVHHSKVKEKTHNKDLHEGESVNFDVRQDDKGLSALNVHKI' A
#
# COMPACT_ATOMS: atom_id res chain seq x y z
N MET A 1 12.51 -7.48 -0.51
CA MET A 1 12.77 -6.18 -1.13
C MET A 1 11.56 -5.66 -1.85
N SER A 2 11.23 -4.38 -1.64
CA SER A 2 10.08 -3.78 -2.31
C SER A 2 10.44 -3.42 -3.74
N ASN A 3 9.75 -3.99 -4.69
CA ASN A 3 10.07 -3.84 -6.12
C ASN A 3 9.07 -2.99 -6.89
N ASN A 4 7.98 -2.61 -6.25
CA ASN A 4 6.92 -1.88 -6.94
C ASN A 4 6.75 -0.50 -6.33
N THR A 5 6.43 0.46 -7.18
CA THR A 5 6.15 1.82 -6.76
C THR A 5 4.73 2.17 -7.18
N GLY A 6 4.02 2.84 -6.31
CA GLY A 6 2.66 3.29 -6.61
C GLY A 6 2.28 4.49 -5.78
N VAL A 7 1.05 4.90 -5.96
CA VAL A 7 0.48 6.06 -5.27
C VAL A 7 -0.77 5.61 -4.54
N VAL A 8 -0.92 6.05 -3.30
CA VAL A 8 -2.11 5.71 -2.52
C VAL A 8 -3.32 6.33 -3.19
N LYS A 9 -4.25 5.48 -3.63
CA LYS A 9 -5.48 5.91 -4.29
C LYS A 9 -6.47 6.44 -3.25
N TRP A 10 -6.62 5.71 -2.16
CA TRP A 10 -7.34 6.15 -0.96
C TRP A 10 -7.02 5.19 0.17
N PHE A 11 -7.18 5.65 1.38
CA PHE A 11 -6.93 4.84 2.55
C PHE A 11 -7.80 5.30 3.71
N ASP A 12 -8.46 4.34 4.38
CA ASP A 12 -9.30 4.60 5.54
C ASP A 12 -8.49 4.27 6.79
N ASN A 13 -7.99 5.30 7.46
CA ASN A 13 -7.11 5.11 8.62
C ASN A 13 -7.87 4.59 9.85
N GLU A 14 -9.19 4.72 9.88
CA GLU A 14 -9.99 4.16 10.95
C GLU A 14 -10.16 2.65 10.77
N ARG A 15 -10.45 2.23 9.55
CA ARG A 15 -10.64 0.80 9.25
C ARG A 15 -9.33 0.10 8.96
N GLY A 16 -8.29 0.86 8.62
CA GLY A 16 -6.96 0.33 8.43
C GLY A 16 -6.72 -0.35 7.10
N TYR A 17 -7.40 0.08 6.04
CA TYR A 17 -7.15 -0.48 4.72
C TYR A 17 -7.46 0.53 3.61
N GLY A 18 -6.96 0.21 2.43
CA GLY A 18 -7.20 1.04 1.26
C GLY A 18 -6.61 0.40 0.02
N PHE A 19 -6.33 1.23 -0.97
CA PHE A 19 -5.80 0.76 -2.24
C PHE A 19 -4.66 1.65 -2.71
N ILE A 20 -3.68 1.00 -3.35
CA ILE A 20 -2.56 1.67 -4.00
C ILE A 20 -2.73 1.48 -5.50
N SER A 21 -2.58 2.55 -6.27
CA SER A 21 -2.59 2.50 -7.71
C SER A 21 -1.16 2.33 -8.21
N THR A 22 -0.92 1.28 -8.99
CA THR A 22 0.41 1.02 -9.53
C THR A 22 0.65 1.84 -10.79
N ASN A 23 1.91 1.90 -11.22
CA ASN A 23 2.27 2.56 -12.47
C ASN A 23 1.64 1.90 -13.70
N GLU A 24 1.22 0.66 -13.54
CA GLU A 24 0.58 -0.10 -14.61
C GLU A 24 -0.94 0.04 -14.62
N GLY A 25 -1.47 0.87 -13.72
CA GLY A 25 -2.90 1.11 -13.64
C GLY A 25 -3.69 0.07 -12.87
N GLN A 26 -3.02 -0.79 -12.12
CA GLN A 26 -3.68 -1.79 -11.29
C GLN A 26 -3.94 -1.25 -9.90
N ASP A 27 -5.03 -1.69 -9.29
CA ASP A 27 -5.34 -1.39 -7.90
C ASP A 27 -4.86 -2.55 -7.03
N VAL A 28 -4.08 -2.21 -6.00
CA VAL A 28 -3.53 -3.19 -5.08
C VAL A 28 -4.07 -2.90 -3.68
N PHE A 29 -4.66 -3.91 -3.06
CA PHE A 29 -5.20 -3.78 -1.70
C PHE A 29 -4.05 -3.64 -0.71
N VAL A 30 -4.21 -2.75 0.27
CA VAL A 30 -3.22 -2.57 1.33
C VAL A 30 -3.93 -2.51 2.68
N HIS A 31 -3.37 -3.23 3.66
CA HIS A 31 -3.84 -3.20 5.05
C HIS A 31 -2.77 -2.56 5.92
N HIS A 32 -3.18 -1.82 6.96
CA HIS A 32 -2.21 -1.09 7.79
C HIS A 32 -1.15 -2.01 8.41
N SER A 33 -1.49 -3.27 8.66
CA SER A 33 -0.53 -4.22 9.22
C SER A 33 0.63 -4.52 8.27
N LYS A 34 0.48 -4.19 7.00
CA LYS A 34 1.51 -4.41 5.98
C LYS A 34 2.35 -3.16 5.72
N VAL A 35 2.06 -2.07 6.40
CA VAL A 35 2.85 -0.84 6.30
C VAL A 35 4.03 -0.95 7.25
N LYS A 36 5.24 -0.87 6.70
CA LYS A 36 6.48 -1.03 7.45
C LYS A 36 7.19 0.31 7.58
N GLU A 37 6.70 1.13 8.49
CA GLU A 37 7.34 2.42 8.79
C GLU A 37 8.14 2.32 10.08
N LYS A 38 9.25 3.03 10.12
CA LYS A 38 10.11 3.05 11.30
C LYS A 38 9.51 3.84 12.44
N THR A 39 8.59 4.75 12.14
CA THR A 39 7.89 5.53 13.14
C THR A 39 6.55 4.89 13.43
N HIS A 40 5.84 5.42 14.43
CA HIS A 40 4.51 4.93 14.75
C HIS A 40 3.45 5.37 13.74
N ASN A 41 3.80 6.26 12.83
CA ASN A 41 2.85 6.80 11.87
C ASN A 41 2.76 5.86 10.66
N LYS A 42 1.80 4.95 10.72
CA LYS A 42 1.51 4.02 9.64
C LYS A 42 0.34 4.48 8.78
N ASP A 43 -0.12 5.69 9.00
CA ASP A 43 -1.23 6.25 8.25
C ASP A 43 -0.80 6.53 6.82
N LEU A 44 -1.67 6.18 5.89
CA LEU A 44 -1.46 6.49 4.48
C LEU A 44 -2.48 7.54 4.06
N HIS A 45 -2.06 8.41 3.17
CA HIS A 45 -2.91 9.48 2.67
C HIS A 45 -2.97 9.44 1.16
N GLU A 46 -4.13 9.80 0.62
CA GLU A 46 -4.32 9.87 -0.82
C GLU A 46 -3.23 10.70 -1.47
N GLY A 47 -2.62 10.16 -2.52
CA GLY A 47 -1.57 10.84 -3.26
C GLY A 47 -0.15 10.58 -2.78
N GLU A 48 0.01 9.87 -1.66
CA GLU A 48 1.36 9.54 -1.18
C GLU A 48 2.01 8.48 -2.07
N SER A 49 3.30 8.65 -2.32
CA SER A 49 4.08 7.65 -3.07
C SER A 49 4.64 6.61 -2.11
N VAL A 50 4.54 5.35 -2.50
CA VAL A 50 4.97 4.23 -1.67
C VAL A 50 5.70 3.18 -2.50
N ASN A 51 6.59 2.44 -1.83
CA ASN A 51 7.19 1.23 -2.37
C ASN A 51 6.59 0.03 -1.65
N PHE A 52 6.39 -1.06 -2.37
CA PHE A 52 5.77 -2.24 -1.79
C PHE A 52 6.06 -3.48 -2.62
N ASP A 53 5.83 -4.65 -2.02
CA ASP A 53 5.83 -5.92 -2.72
C ASP A 53 4.39 -6.29 -3.02
N VAL A 54 4.16 -7.01 -4.09
CA VAL A 54 2.83 -7.44 -4.51
C VAL A 54 2.69 -8.94 -4.28
N ARG A 55 1.57 -9.32 -3.69
CA ARG A 55 1.18 -10.72 -3.56
C ARG A 55 -0.16 -10.91 -4.24
N GLN A 56 -0.25 -11.94 -5.07
CA GLN A 56 -1.52 -12.31 -5.68
C GLN A 56 -2.17 -13.43 -4.86
N ASP A 57 -3.43 -13.24 -4.53
CA ASP A 57 -4.20 -14.26 -3.84
C ASP A 57 -5.57 -14.40 -4.50
N ASP A 58 -6.47 -15.20 -3.89
CA ASP A 58 -7.78 -15.50 -4.47
C ASP A 58 -8.64 -14.25 -4.67
N LYS A 59 -8.38 -13.21 -3.91
CA LYS A 59 -9.16 -11.98 -3.95
C LYS A 59 -8.55 -10.91 -4.83
N GLY A 60 -7.34 -11.17 -5.36
CA GLY A 60 -6.64 -10.22 -6.21
C GLY A 60 -5.26 -9.87 -5.68
N LEU A 61 -4.81 -8.65 -5.95
CA LEU A 61 -3.47 -8.22 -5.58
C LEU A 61 -3.47 -7.53 -4.22
N SER A 62 -2.48 -7.87 -3.39
CA SER A 62 -2.29 -7.27 -2.08
C SER A 62 -0.87 -6.73 -1.94
N ALA A 63 -0.72 -5.61 -1.23
CA ALA A 63 0.58 -5.02 -0.97
C ALA A 63 1.16 -5.54 0.34
N LEU A 64 2.47 -5.78 0.32
CA LEU A 64 3.23 -6.22 1.49
C LEU A 64 4.43 -5.29 1.64
N ASN A 65 4.93 -5.17 2.87
CA ASN A 65 6.15 -4.40 3.14
C ASN A 65 6.07 -2.98 2.56
N VAL A 66 4.96 -2.31 2.80
CA VAL A 66 4.71 -0.98 2.25
C VAL A 66 5.55 0.06 2.99
N HIS A 67 6.30 0.85 2.24
CA HIS A 67 7.12 1.94 2.76
C HIS A 67 6.80 3.23 2.03
N LYS A 68 6.75 4.31 2.78
CA LYS A 68 6.63 5.62 2.17
C LYS A 68 7.97 6.01 1.53
N ILE A 69 7.89 6.64 0.39
CA ILE A 69 9.08 7.13 -0.31
C ILE A 69 9.46 8.50 0.23
#